data_e4727b359b0e0c90685b8cbe16c227f5
#
_entry.id   e4727b359b0e0c90685b8cbe16c227f5
#
_cell.length_a   1.000
_cell.length_b   1.000
_cell.length_c   1.000
_cell.angle_alpha   90.00
_cell.angle_beta   90.00
_cell.angle_gamma   90.00
#
_symmetry.space_group_name_H-M   'P 1'
#
loop_
_entity.id
_entity.type
_entity.pdbx_description
1 polymer ?
#
loop_
_entity_poly.entity_id
_entity_poly.type
_entity_poly.pdbx_seq_one_letter_code
_entity_poly.pdbx_strand_id
1 'polypeptide(L)'
;GTLNLGMGKQKGDAIAPSGKTVTITSRKMDADPVLITKLFERGKHKIGYLMYTNFTKTFNTSIVKAFNEFKEAGITDLVLDLRYNHGGDDDASTFLCSAIVPKEKAVVGTLLSKETWNSPCQKIFESDPQYENLLNRFFVETNCNLDLPSQKVYILTSGETVSASEYTIACLKAFMDVELVGTKTYGKYVTM
;
A
#
# COMPACT_ATOMS: atom_id res chain seq x y z
N GLY A 1 26.19 7.75 8.67
CA GLY A 1 26.99 8.94 8.39
C GLY A 1 26.48 10.17 9.15
N THR A 2 27.30 11.20 9.20
CA THR A 2 26.96 12.46 9.87
C THR A 2 26.96 13.57 8.82
N LEU A 3 25.95 14.44 8.85
CA LEU A 3 25.80 15.58 7.96
C LEU A 3 25.74 16.88 8.79
N ASN A 4 26.59 17.84 8.44
CA ASN A 4 26.58 19.18 9.03
C ASN A 4 25.84 20.14 8.11
N LEU A 5 24.73 20.72 8.56
CA LEU A 5 23.89 21.65 7.82
C LEU A 5 24.12 23.07 8.33
N GLY A 6 24.61 23.96 7.47
CA GLY A 6 24.57 25.39 7.73
C GLY A 6 23.15 25.91 7.64
N MET A 7 22.67 26.55 8.69
CA MET A 7 21.32 27.12 8.73
C MET A 7 21.29 28.51 8.10
N GLY A 8 20.25 28.80 7.35
CA GLY A 8 20.00 30.10 6.74
C GLY A 8 18.75 30.77 7.29
N LYS A 9 18.65 32.08 7.13
CA LYS A 9 17.43 32.85 7.30
C LYS A 9 17.00 33.40 5.97
N GLN A 10 15.73 33.29 5.65
CA GLN A 10 15.17 33.91 4.46
C GLN A 10 15.18 35.45 4.65
N LYS A 11 15.70 36.13 3.64
CA LYS A 11 15.74 37.60 3.59
C LYS A 11 15.31 38.02 2.18
N GLY A 12 14.02 38.35 2.02
CA GLY A 12 13.40 38.50 0.70
C GLY A 12 13.42 37.17 -0.07
N ASP A 13 13.87 37.20 -1.31
CA ASP A 13 13.99 36.02 -2.18
C ASP A 13 15.32 35.25 -2.00
N ALA A 14 16.21 35.71 -1.12
CA ALA A 14 17.49 35.12 -0.85
C ALA A 14 17.57 34.46 0.53
N ILE A 15 18.43 33.42 0.65
CA ILE A 15 18.77 32.80 1.93
C ILE A 15 20.14 33.30 2.37
N ALA A 16 20.19 34.00 3.49
CA ALA A 16 21.45 34.46 4.10
C ALA A 16 21.91 33.46 5.19
N PRO A 17 23.20 33.09 5.29
CA PRO A 17 23.72 32.24 6.34
C PRO A 17 23.42 32.85 7.73
N SER A 18 22.92 32.00 8.65
CA SER A 18 22.61 32.43 10.02
C SER A 18 23.80 32.31 10.98
N GLY A 19 24.91 31.74 10.54
CA GLY A 19 26.06 31.39 11.38
C GLY A 19 25.84 30.16 12.27
N LYS A 20 24.65 29.54 12.24
CA LYS A 20 24.35 28.31 13.00
C LYS A 20 24.59 27.07 12.13
N THR A 21 25.15 26.04 12.74
CA THR A 21 25.28 24.71 12.15
C THR A 21 24.51 23.70 12.97
N VAL A 22 23.80 22.79 12.30
CA VAL A 22 23.12 21.66 12.92
C VAL A 22 23.78 20.38 12.41
N THR A 23 24.20 19.52 13.32
CA THR A 23 24.74 18.21 12.99
C THR A 23 23.63 17.16 13.09
N ILE A 24 23.40 16.43 11.98
CA ILE A 24 22.44 15.33 11.90
C ILE A 24 23.20 14.04 11.67
N THR A 25 22.94 13.04 12.49
CA THR A 25 23.50 11.69 12.30
C THR A 25 22.43 10.80 11.70
N SER A 26 22.76 10.16 10.56
CA SER A 26 21.84 9.20 9.94
C SER A 26 21.67 7.98 10.84
N ARG A 27 20.45 7.53 10.98
CA ARG A 27 20.09 6.27 11.65
C ARG A 27 19.08 5.51 10.81
N LYS A 28 19.09 4.19 10.91
CA LYS A 28 18.01 3.40 10.34
C LYS A 28 16.73 3.76 11.09
N MET A 29 15.70 4.07 10.35
CA MET A 29 14.36 4.31 10.89
C MET A 29 13.40 3.39 10.15
N ASP A 30 12.69 2.57 10.91
CA ASP A 30 11.57 1.81 10.41
C ASP A 30 10.29 2.56 10.83
N ALA A 31 9.68 3.26 9.88
CA ALA A 31 8.44 4.00 10.13
C ALA A 31 7.24 3.11 9.80
N ASP A 32 6.27 3.07 10.72
CA ASP A 32 5.02 2.34 10.47
C ASP A 32 4.27 2.98 9.29
N PRO A 33 3.98 2.21 8.23
CA PRO A 33 3.28 2.72 7.06
C PRO A 33 1.79 2.99 7.28
N VAL A 34 1.18 2.45 8.34
CA VAL A 34 -0.17 2.80 8.79
C VAL A 34 -0.10 4.15 9.50
N LEU A 35 -0.11 5.22 8.71
CA LEU A 35 0.13 6.57 9.23
C LEU A 35 -1.08 7.14 9.98
N ILE A 36 -2.28 6.94 9.43
CA ILE A 36 -3.52 7.46 10.01
C ILE A 36 -4.63 6.43 9.84
N THR A 37 -5.35 6.17 10.92
CA THR A 37 -6.64 5.47 10.90
C THR A 37 -7.71 6.40 11.45
N LYS A 38 -8.89 6.42 10.83
CA LYS A 38 -10.06 7.17 11.31
C LYS A 38 -11.35 6.44 11.01
N LEU A 39 -12.36 6.71 11.80
CA LEU A 39 -13.73 6.27 11.61
C LEU A 39 -14.61 7.50 11.34
N PHE A 40 -15.47 7.39 10.33
CA PHE A 40 -16.45 8.43 10.03
C PHE A 40 -17.84 7.79 9.93
N GLU A 41 -18.85 8.53 10.35
CA GLU A 41 -20.25 8.16 10.19
C GLU A 41 -20.95 9.17 9.28
N ARG A 42 -21.68 8.68 8.29
CA ARG A 42 -22.48 9.48 7.36
C ARG A 42 -23.78 8.74 7.01
N GLY A 43 -24.85 9.13 7.64
CA GLY A 43 -26.15 8.44 7.50
C GLY A 43 -26.02 6.97 7.95
N LYS A 44 -26.26 6.04 7.04
CA LYS A 44 -26.12 4.59 7.30
C LYS A 44 -24.71 4.03 7.07
N HIS A 45 -23.78 4.85 6.60
CA HIS A 45 -22.41 4.43 6.29
C HIS A 45 -21.49 4.65 7.48
N LYS A 46 -20.78 3.60 7.86
CA LYS A 46 -19.64 3.64 8.77
C LYS A 46 -18.37 3.44 7.93
N ILE A 47 -17.55 4.45 7.85
CA ILE A 47 -16.43 4.51 6.92
C ILE A 47 -15.13 4.36 7.70
N GLY A 48 -14.34 3.32 7.40
CA GLY A 48 -12.96 3.19 7.82
C GLY A 48 -12.06 3.95 6.84
N TYR A 49 -11.21 4.82 7.36
CA TYR A 49 -10.17 5.50 6.59
C TYR A 49 -8.80 5.02 7.03
N LEU A 50 -8.01 4.56 6.08
CA LEU A 50 -6.62 4.15 6.27
C LEU A 50 -5.72 4.94 5.34
N MET A 51 -4.78 5.72 5.89
CA MET A 51 -3.66 6.29 5.14
C MET A 51 -2.46 5.35 5.26
N TYR A 52 -2.06 4.75 4.14
CA TYR A 52 -1.00 3.76 4.04
C TYR A 52 0.10 4.29 3.13
N THR A 53 1.29 4.52 3.68
CA THR A 53 2.33 5.31 3.03
C THR A 53 3.44 4.50 2.38
N ASN A 54 3.54 3.20 2.68
CA ASN A 54 4.53 2.31 2.07
C ASN A 54 4.11 0.85 2.24
N PHE A 55 4.51 -0.02 1.32
CA PHE A 55 4.32 -1.46 1.44
C PHE A 55 5.56 -2.07 2.09
N THR A 56 5.45 -2.41 3.37
CA THR A 56 6.55 -2.97 4.17
C THR A 56 6.05 -4.18 4.96
N LYS A 57 6.46 -5.36 4.55
CA LYS A 57 5.98 -6.65 5.08
C LYS A 57 6.11 -6.77 6.60
N THR A 58 7.16 -6.22 7.19
CA THR A 58 7.39 -6.26 8.65
C THR A 58 6.31 -5.52 9.45
N PHE A 59 5.49 -4.69 8.79
CA PHE A 59 4.40 -3.94 9.40
C PHE A 59 2.99 -4.49 9.07
N ASN A 60 2.88 -5.70 8.54
CA ASN A 60 1.56 -6.31 8.32
C ASN A 60 0.73 -6.38 9.62
N THR A 61 1.38 -6.49 10.78
CA THR A 61 0.73 -6.43 12.10
C THR A 61 0.01 -5.11 12.36
N SER A 62 0.49 -3.99 11.82
CA SER A 62 -0.18 -2.68 11.93
C SER A 62 -1.46 -2.64 11.09
N ILE A 63 -1.46 -3.29 9.92
CA ILE A 63 -2.68 -3.50 9.11
C ILE A 63 -3.68 -4.35 9.88
N VAL A 64 -3.22 -5.47 10.48
CA VAL A 64 -4.07 -6.34 11.30
C VAL A 64 -4.76 -5.56 12.41
N LYS A 65 -4.00 -4.74 13.14
CA LYS A 65 -4.54 -3.90 14.20
C LYS A 65 -5.61 -2.93 13.67
N ALA A 66 -5.28 -2.16 12.64
CA ALA A 66 -6.20 -1.19 12.04
C ALA A 66 -7.49 -1.84 11.52
N PHE A 67 -7.38 -2.99 10.84
CA PHE A 67 -8.54 -3.67 10.28
C PHE A 67 -9.39 -4.36 11.34
N ASN A 68 -8.81 -4.86 12.42
CA ASN A 68 -9.59 -5.35 13.54
C ASN A 68 -10.36 -4.23 14.24
N GLU A 69 -9.78 -3.05 14.44
CA GLU A 69 -10.48 -1.87 14.94
C GLU A 69 -11.65 -1.48 14.00
N PHE A 70 -11.48 -1.55 12.69
CA PHE A 70 -12.53 -1.30 11.71
C PHE A 70 -13.65 -2.35 11.76
N LYS A 71 -13.30 -3.63 11.93
CA LYS A 71 -14.28 -4.72 12.10
C LYS A 71 -15.10 -4.56 13.37
N GLU A 72 -14.44 -4.25 14.49
CA GLU A 72 -15.11 -3.99 15.77
C GLU A 72 -16.06 -2.80 15.68
N ALA A 73 -15.70 -1.75 14.95
CA ALA A 73 -16.57 -0.61 14.67
C ALA A 73 -17.71 -0.93 13.70
N GLY A 74 -17.65 -2.06 12.98
CA GLY A 74 -18.64 -2.49 12.01
C GLY A 74 -18.69 -1.56 10.81
N ILE A 75 -17.51 -1.26 10.19
CA ILE A 75 -17.48 -0.42 8.99
C ILE A 75 -18.24 -1.06 7.85
N THR A 76 -18.89 -0.24 7.05
CA THR A 76 -19.59 -0.65 5.83
C THR A 76 -18.77 -0.36 4.57
N ASP A 77 -17.87 0.61 4.64
CA ASP A 77 -17.08 1.12 3.53
C ASP A 77 -15.63 1.37 3.97
N LEU A 78 -14.69 1.21 3.04
CA LEU A 78 -13.27 1.51 3.25
C LEU A 78 -12.82 2.62 2.31
N VAL A 79 -12.10 3.59 2.87
CA VAL A 79 -11.28 4.57 2.12
C VAL A 79 -9.82 4.24 2.37
N LEU A 80 -9.12 3.77 1.34
CA LEU A 80 -7.69 3.50 1.35
C LEU A 80 -6.95 4.68 0.69
N ASP A 81 -6.15 5.39 1.46
CA ASP A 81 -5.38 6.54 0.96
C ASP A 81 -3.96 6.13 0.58
N LEU A 82 -3.70 6.08 -0.73
CA LEU A 82 -2.40 5.76 -1.33
C LEU A 82 -1.75 6.98 -2.01
N ARG A 83 -2.22 8.20 -1.74
CA ARG A 83 -1.75 9.42 -2.44
C ARG A 83 -0.26 9.67 -2.29
N TYR A 84 0.35 9.21 -1.21
CA TYR A 84 1.78 9.38 -0.92
C TYR A 84 2.52 8.05 -0.82
N ASN A 85 1.98 7.00 -1.45
CA ASN A 85 2.54 5.65 -1.36
C ASN A 85 3.29 5.28 -2.65
N HIS A 86 4.61 5.26 -2.58
CA HIS A 86 5.48 4.93 -3.71
C HIS A 86 5.63 3.41 -3.97
N GLY A 87 4.87 2.57 -3.28
CA GLY A 87 4.94 1.13 -3.42
C GLY A 87 5.76 0.46 -2.32
N GLY A 88 6.46 -0.60 -2.64
CA GLY A 88 7.29 -1.40 -1.72
C GLY A 88 7.14 -2.89 -1.99
N ASP A 89 7.03 -3.70 -0.93
CA ASP A 89 7.01 -5.16 -1.00
C ASP A 89 5.72 -5.71 -1.64
N ASP A 90 5.84 -6.58 -2.61
CA ASP A 90 4.71 -7.29 -3.23
C ASP A 90 4.00 -8.22 -2.24
N ASP A 91 4.74 -8.82 -1.28
CA ASP A 91 4.14 -9.63 -0.21
C ASP A 91 3.23 -8.80 0.70
N ALA A 92 3.61 -7.55 1.01
CA ALA A 92 2.76 -6.63 1.79
C ALA A 92 1.49 -6.24 1.00
N SER A 93 1.63 -6.04 -0.32
CA SER A 93 0.51 -5.79 -1.22
C SER A 93 -0.43 -6.99 -1.32
N THR A 94 0.12 -8.20 -1.48
CA THR A 94 -0.64 -9.46 -1.48
C THR A 94 -1.42 -9.64 -0.18
N PHE A 95 -0.79 -9.38 0.97
CA PHE A 95 -1.45 -9.41 2.27
C PHE A 95 -2.60 -8.41 2.37
N LEU A 96 -2.37 -7.15 1.94
CA LEU A 96 -3.40 -6.12 1.96
C LEU A 96 -4.58 -6.48 1.05
N CYS A 97 -4.33 -6.98 -0.17
CA CYS A 97 -5.38 -7.47 -1.07
C CYS A 97 -6.17 -8.60 -0.42
N SER A 98 -5.51 -9.58 0.20
CA SER A 98 -6.15 -10.71 0.89
C SER A 98 -7.02 -10.26 2.06
N ALA A 99 -6.70 -9.13 2.68
CA ALA A 99 -7.45 -8.56 3.79
C ALA A 99 -8.64 -7.67 3.34
N ILE A 100 -8.65 -7.18 2.10
CA ILE A 100 -9.71 -6.29 1.57
C ILE A 100 -10.69 -7.02 0.65
N VAL A 101 -10.20 -7.91 -0.23
CA VAL A 101 -11.06 -8.67 -1.16
C VAL A 101 -12.10 -9.45 -0.37
N PRO A 102 -13.39 -9.48 -0.81
CA PRO A 102 -14.43 -10.26 -0.13
C PRO A 102 -13.99 -11.68 0.18
N LYS A 103 -14.31 -12.15 1.38
CA LYS A 103 -13.80 -13.41 1.94
C LYS A 103 -14.08 -14.63 1.05
N GLU A 104 -15.25 -14.63 0.39
CA GLU A 104 -15.65 -15.72 -0.51
C GLU A 104 -14.78 -15.79 -1.78
N LYS A 105 -14.08 -14.70 -2.14
CA LYS A 105 -13.16 -14.63 -3.29
C LYS A 105 -11.70 -14.74 -2.87
N ALA A 106 -11.35 -14.25 -1.67
CA ALA A 106 -9.99 -14.29 -1.11
C ALA A 106 -9.66 -15.66 -0.49
N VAL A 107 -9.92 -16.73 -1.22
CA VAL A 107 -9.64 -18.09 -0.75
C VAL A 107 -8.14 -18.35 -0.77
N VAL A 108 -7.57 -18.70 0.38
CA VAL A 108 -6.13 -18.98 0.52
C VAL A 108 -5.65 -20.00 -0.51
N GLY A 109 -4.56 -19.70 -1.19
CA GLY A 109 -3.97 -20.56 -2.21
C GLY A 109 -4.64 -20.45 -3.59
N THR A 110 -5.70 -19.64 -3.76
CA THR A 110 -6.23 -19.34 -5.09
C THR A 110 -5.47 -18.15 -5.70
N LEU A 111 -5.47 -18.07 -7.03
CA LEU A 111 -4.69 -17.11 -7.79
C LEU A 111 -5.18 -15.68 -7.55
N LEU A 112 -4.29 -14.80 -7.11
CA LEU A 112 -4.52 -13.36 -7.01
C LEU A 112 -4.09 -12.65 -8.31
N SER A 113 -2.89 -12.94 -8.82
CA SER A 113 -2.37 -12.36 -10.05
C SER A 113 -1.35 -13.26 -10.74
N LYS A 114 -1.15 -13.03 -12.04
CA LYS A 114 -0.04 -13.59 -12.81
C LYS A 114 0.95 -12.51 -13.17
N GLU A 115 2.23 -12.83 -13.05
CA GLU A 115 3.33 -12.01 -13.53
C GLU A 115 3.84 -12.55 -14.86
N THR A 116 4.13 -11.67 -15.80
CA THR A 116 4.73 -12.00 -17.09
C THR A 116 6.10 -11.37 -17.20
N TRP A 117 7.06 -12.16 -17.63
CA TRP A 117 8.45 -11.76 -17.78
C TRP A 117 8.83 -11.63 -19.26
N ASN A 118 9.99 -11.02 -19.52
CA ASN A 118 10.54 -11.08 -20.88
C ASN A 118 10.76 -12.53 -21.33
N SER A 119 10.74 -12.77 -22.65
CA SER A 119 10.72 -14.13 -23.21
C SER A 119 11.82 -15.08 -22.70
N PRO A 120 13.10 -14.65 -22.51
CA PRO A 120 14.11 -15.54 -21.94
C PRO A 120 13.80 -15.95 -20.49
N CYS A 121 13.44 -14.99 -19.63
CA CYS A 121 13.12 -15.27 -18.21
C CYS A 121 11.84 -16.09 -18.08
N GLN A 122 10.81 -15.78 -18.86
CA GLN A 122 9.54 -16.51 -18.86
C GLN A 122 9.76 -18.00 -19.09
N LYS A 123 10.56 -18.38 -20.12
CA LYS A 123 10.87 -19.78 -20.42
C LYS A 123 11.61 -20.49 -19.29
N ILE A 124 12.54 -19.79 -18.62
CA ILE A 124 13.27 -20.35 -17.49
C ILE A 124 12.32 -20.60 -16.32
N PHE A 125 11.49 -19.62 -15.98
CA PHE A 125 10.59 -19.70 -14.82
C PHE A 125 9.47 -20.73 -15.05
N GLU A 126 8.97 -20.89 -16.27
CA GLU A 126 7.99 -21.93 -16.62
C GLU A 126 8.58 -23.35 -16.63
N SER A 127 9.90 -23.47 -16.79
CA SER A 127 10.56 -24.79 -16.89
C SER A 127 10.83 -25.46 -15.54
N ASP A 128 10.72 -24.73 -14.43
CA ASP A 128 11.07 -25.25 -13.11
C ASP A 128 10.07 -24.74 -12.03
N PRO A 129 9.37 -25.68 -11.35
CA PRO A 129 8.37 -25.35 -10.32
C PRO A 129 8.90 -24.49 -9.16
N GLN A 130 10.21 -24.48 -8.91
CA GLN A 130 10.79 -23.62 -7.86
C GLN A 130 10.51 -22.12 -8.11
N TYR A 131 10.24 -21.74 -9.37
CA TYR A 131 9.96 -20.35 -9.76
C TYR A 131 8.46 -20.01 -9.82
N GLU A 132 7.57 -20.90 -9.39
CA GLU A 132 6.13 -20.67 -9.44
C GLU A 132 5.74 -19.33 -8.77
N ASN A 133 6.37 -18.99 -7.64
CA ASN A 133 6.13 -17.73 -6.92
C ASN A 133 6.62 -16.48 -7.67
N LEU A 134 7.41 -16.62 -8.75
CA LEU A 134 7.80 -15.53 -9.64
C LEU A 134 6.80 -15.34 -10.79
N LEU A 135 5.91 -16.32 -11.00
CA LEU A 135 4.90 -16.30 -12.06
C LEU A 135 3.50 -16.05 -11.50
N ASN A 136 3.24 -16.55 -10.30
CA ASN A 136 1.91 -16.54 -9.70
C ASN A 136 1.96 -15.97 -8.29
N ARG A 137 0.99 -15.11 -7.99
CA ARG A 137 0.72 -14.66 -6.62
C ARG A 137 -0.62 -15.22 -6.19
N PHE A 138 -0.67 -15.72 -4.97
CA PHE A 138 -1.85 -16.36 -4.40
C PHE A 138 -2.36 -15.58 -3.21
N PHE A 139 -3.67 -15.65 -2.95
CA PHE A 139 -4.21 -15.15 -1.70
C PHE A 139 -3.58 -15.85 -0.52
N VAL A 140 -3.26 -15.07 0.51
CA VAL A 140 -2.62 -15.54 1.75
C VAL A 140 -3.60 -15.49 2.91
N GLU A 141 -3.32 -16.30 3.93
CA GLU A 141 -4.11 -16.28 5.16
C GLU A 141 -4.01 -14.92 5.86
N THR A 142 -5.15 -14.41 6.29
CA THR A 142 -5.24 -13.20 7.11
C THR A 142 -6.34 -13.39 8.15
N ASN A 143 -6.09 -12.92 9.38
CA ASN A 143 -7.09 -12.93 10.47
C ASN A 143 -7.87 -11.60 10.55
N CYS A 144 -7.65 -10.69 9.61
CA CYS A 144 -8.21 -9.34 9.63
C CYS A 144 -9.01 -8.99 8.37
N ASN A 145 -9.40 -9.97 7.54
CA ASN A 145 -10.21 -9.68 6.36
C ASN A 145 -11.47 -8.89 6.75
N LEU A 146 -11.69 -7.76 6.05
CA LEU A 146 -12.76 -6.81 6.37
C LEU A 146 -14.13 -7.30 5.96
N ASP A 147 -14.21 -8.13 4.91
CA ASP A 147 -15.45 -8.68 4.37
C ASP A 147 -16.55 -7.61 4.25
N LEU A 148 -16.22 -6.53 3.57
CA LEU A 148 -17.04 -5.32 3.49
C LEU A 148 -18.43 -5.61 2.90
N PRO A 149 -19.53 -5.24 3.58
CA PRO A 149 -20.89 -5.45 3.06
C PRO A 149 -21.14 -4.78 1.70
N SER A 150 -20.48 -3.65 1.44
CA SER A 150 -20.59 -2.94 0.15
C SER A 150 -19.87 -3.65 -0.99
N GLN A 151 -18.95 -4.58 -0.69
CA GLN A 151 -17.99 -5.15 -1.66
C GLN A 151 -17.27 -4.09 -2.50
N LYS A 152 -17.13 -2.89 -1.97
CA LYS A 152 -16.53 -1.72 -2.63
C LYS A 152 -15.47 -1.07 -1.76
N VAL A 153 -14.40 -0.61 -2.39
CA VAL A 153 -13.35 0.19 -1.77
C VAL A 153 -13.15 1.50 -2.55
N TYR A 154 -12.98 2.59 -1.83
CA TYR A 154 -12.59 3.89 -2.37
C TYR A 154 -11.09 4.06 -2.17
N ILE A 155 -10.35 4.36 -3.24
CA ILE A 155 -8.90 4.53 -3.16
C ILE A 155 -8.53 5.95 -3.57
N LEU A 156 -7.87 6.67 -2.67
CA LEU A 156 -7.36 8.00 -2.97
C LEU A 156 -6.00 7.88 -3.65
N THR A 157 -5.86 8.52 -4.81
CA THR A 157 -4.67 8.42 -5.66
C THR A 157 -4.09 9.78 -6.03
N SER A 158 -2.78 9.80 -6.31
CA SER A 158 -2.08 10.96 -6.86
C SER A 158 -0.97 10.49 -7.82
N GLY A 159 -0.22 11.42 -8.41
CA GLY A 159 0.97 11.10 -9.19
C GLY A 159 2.08 10.39 -8.39
N GLU A 160 2.00 10.40 -7.06
CA GLU A 160 2.92 9.69 -6.15
C GLU A 160 2.44 8.27 -5.80
N THR A 161 1.28 7.85 -6.31
CA THR A 161 0.79 6.47 -6.18
C THR A 161 1.51 5.59 -7.21
N VAL A 162 2.45 4.74 -6.77
CA VAL A 162 3.41 4.07 -7.66
C VAL A 162 3.55 2.58 -7.33
N SER A 163 3.87 1.74 -8.35
CA SER A 163 4.38 0.36 -8.18
C SER A 163 3.41 -0.55 -7.39
N ALA A 164 3.78 -1.10 -6.22
CA ALA A 164 2.91 -1.96 -5.41
C ALA A 164 1.55 -1.32 -5.07
N SER A 165 1.45 0.01 -5.01
CA SER A 165 0.17 0.72 -4.91
C SER A 165 -0.69 0.51 -6.14
N GLU A 166 -0.11 0.62 -7.34
CA GLU A 166 -0.82 0.41 -8.61
C GLU A 166 -1.17 -1.07 -8.81
N TYR A 167 -0.25 -1.96 -8.40
CA TYR A 167 -0.50 -3.40 -8.35
C TYR A 167 -1.69 -3.73 -7.44
N THR A 168 -1.73 -3.17 -6.21
CA THR A 168 -2.86 -3.33 -5.29
C THR A 168 -4.18 -2.90 -5.93
N ILE A 169 -4.20 -1.73 -6.59
CA ILE A 169 -5.38 -1.22 -7.30
C ILE A 169 -5.83 -2.20 -8.39
N ALA A 170 -4.89 -2.69 -9.20
CA ALA A 170 -5.19 -3.63 -10.28
C ALA A 170 -5.75 -4.95 -9.75
N CYS A 171 -5.15 -5.52 -8.71
CA CYS A 171 -5.63 -6.72 -8.06
C CYS A 171 -7.04 -6.54 -7.48
N LEU A 172 -7.28 -5.48 -6.70
CA LEU A 172 -8.60 -5.23 -6.11
C LEU A 172 -9.68 -5.10 -7.18
N LYS A 173 -9.41 -4.40 -8.28
CA LYS A 173 -10.34 -4.25 -9.41
C LYS A 173 -10.75 -5.57 -10.07
N ALA A 174 -9.93 -6.61 -9.99
CA ALA A 174 -10.26 -7.93 -10.54
C ALA A 174 -11.30 -8.69 -9.69
N PHE A 175 -11.45 -8.32 -8.40
CA PHE A 175 -12.26 -9.10 -7.47
C PHE A 175 -13.42 -8.33 -6.83
N MET A 176 -13.38 -7.00 -6.84
CA MET A 176 -14.40 -6.16 -6.20
C MET A 176 -14.55 -4.81 -6.90
N ASP A 177 -15.57 -4.04 -6.50
CA ASP A 177 -15.77 -2.69 -7.02
C ASP A 177 -14.74 -1.72 -6.40
N VAL A 178 -14.02 -0.99 -7.26
CA VAL A 178 -12.98 -0.03 -6.86
C VAL A 178 -13.26 1.33 -7.48
N GLU A 179 -13.51 2.31 -6.62
CA GLU A 179 -13.66 3.71 -7.01
C GLU A 179 -12.34 4.46 -6.75
N LEU A 180 -11.77 5.05 -7.80
CA LEU A 180 -10.57 5.88 -7.67
C LEU A 180 -10.97 7.35 -7.54
N VAL A 181 -10.44 8.01 -6.52
CA VAL A 181 -10.67 9.43 -6.26
C VAL A 181 -9.33 10.16 -6.19
N GLY A 182 -9.14 11.14 -7.05
CA GLY A 182 -7.90 11.92 -7.10
C GLY A 182 -7.38 12.11 -8.51
N THR A 183 -6.07 12.05 -8.67
CA THR A 183 -5.41 12.21 -9.96
C THR A 183 -4.85 10.89 -10.48
N LYS A 184 -4.42 10.89 -11.74
CA LYS A 184 -3.75 9.75 -12.36
C LYS A 184 -2.55 9.30 -11.52
N THR A 185 -2.37 7.98 -11.39
CA THR A 185 -1.19 7.36 -10.77
C THR A 185 0.04 7.50 -11.64
N TYR A 186 1.19 7.16 -11.12
CA TYR A 186 2.49 7.30 -11.80
C TYR A 186 2.56 6.52 -13.11
N GLY A 187 2.06 5.27 -13.13
CA GLY A 187 2.07 4.41 -14.32
C GLY A 187 3.24 3.43 -14.36
N LYS A 188 3.82 3.07 -13.20
CA LYS A 188 4.84 2.01 -13.11
C LYS A 188 4.16 0.65 -13.05
N TYR A 189 4.13 -0.06 -14.17
CA TYR A 189 3.50 -1.40 -14.31
C TYR A 189 4.52 -2.55 -14.43
N VAL A 190 5.80 -2.27 -14.17
CA VAL A 190 6.88 -3.26 -14.18
C VAL A 190 7.57 -3.32 -12.83
N THR A 191 7.96 -4.53 -12.42
CA THR A 191 8.86 -4.79 -11.29
C THR A 191 10.30 -4.77 -11.76
N MET A 192 11.23 -4.40 -10.88
CA MET A 192 12.67 -4.46 -11.14
C MET A 192 13.33 -5.25 -10.02
#